data_890e98d27424c9edc45eaf3777d79cc7
#
_entry.id   890e98d27424c9edc45eaf3777d79cc7
#
_cell.length_a   1.000
_cell.length_b   1.000
_cell.length_c   1.000
_cell.angle_alpha   90.00
_cell.angle_beta   90.00
_cell.angle_gamma   90.00
#
_symmetry.space_group_name_H-M   'P 1'
#
loop_
_entity.id
_entity.type
_entity.pdbx_description
1 polymer ?
#
loop_
_entity_poly.entity_id
_entity_poly.type
_entity_poly.pdbx_seq_one_letter_code
_entity_poly.pdbx_strand_id
1 'polypeptide(L)'
;MTINDAKIAIGMVARGDKHHDVAAWFGENQARIAEASEGKFGTKEAAPASELPPKGPPGIKGRRLYAFVEKAIAALQAGDGAAAMEHLQAGIDRYNRYE
;
A
#
# COMPACT_ATOMS: atom_id res chain seq x y z
N MET A 1 5.14 9.39 11.66
CA MET A 1 5.64 8.95 10.32
C MET A 1 7.14 8.91 10.31
N THR A 2 7.71 7.88 9.72
CA THR A 2 9.13 7.83 9.42
C THR A 2 9.46 8.69 8.21
N ILE A 3 10.75 8.97 7.98
CA ILE A 3 11.19 9.70 6.77
C ILE A 3 10.77 8.93 5.51
N ASN A 4 10.87 7.61 5.54
CA ASN A 4 10.47 6.78 4.40
C ASN A 4 8.96 6.87 4.14
N ASP A 5 8.14 6.82 5.18
CA ASP A 5 6.69 7.01 5.08
C ASP A 5 6.36 8.39 4.50
N ALA A 6 7.06 9.43 4.95
CA ALA A 6 6.87 10.78 4.44
C ALA A 6 7.19 10.86 2.94
N LYS A 7 8.25 10.23 2.48
CA LYS A 7 8.60 10.17 1.05
C LYS A 7 7.49 9.50 0.23
N ILE A 8 6.93 8.42 0.73
CA ILE A 8 5.82 7.72 0.07
C ILE A 8 4.58 8.61 0.03
N ALA A 9 4.23 9.25 1.16
CA ALA A 9 3.09 10.16 1.23
C ALA A 9 3.25 11.34 0.26
N ILE A 10 4.44 11.94 0.20
CA ILE A 10 4.74 13.04 -0.72
C ILE A 10 4.57 12.58 -2.17
N GLY A 11 5.07 11.40 -2.51
CA GLY A 11 4.91 10.82 -3.85
C GLY A 11 3.46 10.56 -4.22
N MET A 12 2.66 10.05 -3.29
CA MET A 12 1.23 9.83 -3.50
C MET A 12 0.49 11.14 -3.77
N VAL A 13 0.76 12.17 -2.98
CA VAL A 13 0.17 13.51 -3.19
C VAL A 13 0.61 14.10 -4.52
N ALA A 14 1.90 13.99 -4.87
CA ALA A 14 2.43 14.51 -6.12
C ALA A 14 1.81 13.87 -7.36
N ARG A 15 1.43 12.59 -7.29
CA ARG A 15 0.73 11.92 -8.41
C ARG A 15 -0.77 12.22 -8.46
N GLY A 16 -1.29 13.00 -7.52
CA GLY A 16 -2.68 13.46 -7.50
C GLY A 16 -3.61 12.73 -6.56
N ASP A 17 -3.10 11.86 -5.67
CA ASP A 17 -3.92 11.20 -4.67
C ASP A 17 -4.47 12.24 -3.67
N LYS A 18 -5.71 12.03 -3.24
CA LYS A 18 -6.32 12.92 -2.24
C LYS A 18 -5.66 12.70 -0.88
N HIS A 19 -5.49 13.77 -0.11
CA HIS A 19 -4.94 13.69 1.25
C HIS A 19 -5.72 12.69 2.12
N HIS A 20 -7.04 12.63 1.95
CA HIS A 20 -7.89 11.67 2.65
C HIS A 20 -7.49 10.22 2.38
N ASP A 21 -7.25 9.89 1.12
CA ASP A 21 -6.87 8.54 0.70
C ASP A 21 -5.46 8.18 1.19
N VAL A 22 -4.54 9.13 1.12
CA VAL A 22 -3.17 8.94 1.63
C VAL A 22 -3.19 8.73 3.14
N ALA A 23 -3.96 9.52 3.86
CA ALA A 23 -4.14 9.38 5.30
C ALA A 23 -4.70 8.01 5.68
N ALA A 24 -5.70 7.53 4.93
CA ALA A 24 -6.28 6.21 5.15
C ALA A 24 -5.26 5.09 4.94
N TRP A 25 -4.37 5.24 3.97
CA TRP A 25 -3.32 4.24 3.71
C TRP A 25 -2.39 4.08 4.91
N PHE A 26 -2.02 5.20 5.56
CA PHE A 26 -1.11 5.19 6.71
C PHE A 26 -1.80 5.07 8.07
N GLY A 27 -3.14 5.08 8.11
CA GLY A 27 -3.87 5.11 9.38
C GLY A 27 -3.66 6.41 10.15
N GLU A 28 -3.41 7.52 9.44
CA GLU A 28 -3.16 8.84 10.00
C GLU A 28 -4.29 9.80 9.66
N ASN A 29 -4.32 10.98 10.27
CA ASN A 29 -5.25 12.00 9.83
C ASN A 29 -4.65 12.87 8.72
N GLN A 30 -5.50 13.61 8.02
CA GLN A 30 -5.08 14.40 6.86
C GLN A 30 -4.07 15.50 7.21
N ALA A 31 -4.09 16.01 8.43
CA ALA A 31 -3.14 17.02 8.88
C ALA A 31 -1.70 16.50 8.83
N ARG A 32 -1.49 15.21 9.13
CA ARG A 32 -0.16 14.58 9.04
C ARG A 32 0.33 14.51 7.60
N ILE A 33 -0.58 14.29 6.67
CA ILE A 33 -0.22 14.25 5.24
C ILE A 33 0.17 15.65 4.75
N ALA A 34 -0.56 16.69 5.15
CA ALA A 34 -0.19 18.07 4.85
C ALA A 34 1.20 18.42 5.43
N GLU A 35 1.46 18.03 6.68
CA GLU A 35 2.74 18.24 7.34
C GLU A 35 3.88 17.51 6.61
N ALA A 36 3.65 16.30 6.12
CA ALA A 36 4.63 15.56 5.32
C ALA A 36 4.98 16.34 4.04
N SER A 37 3.98 16.86 3.35
CA SER A 37 4.15 17.66 2.13
C SER A 37 4.92 18.95 2.39
N GLU A 38 4.81 19.51 3.60
CA GLU A 38 5.55 20.70 4.03
C GLU A 38 6.99 20.41 4.47
N GLY A 39 7.39 19.16 4.52
CA GLY A 39 8.72 18.74 4.93
C GLY A 39 8.91 18.61 6.44
N LYS A 40 7.86 18.61 7.23
CA LYS A 40 7.95 18.56 8.71
C LYS A 40 8.46 17.23 9.26
N PHE A 41 8.46 16.19 8.45
CA PHE A 41 9.00 14.87 8.83
C PHE A 41 10.43 14.64 8.35
N GLY A 42 11.15 15.70 8.00
CA GLY A 42 12.58 15.63 7.71
C GLY A 42 12.94 15.52 6.24
N THR A 43 11.97 15.50 5.34
CA THR A 43 12.21 15.41 3.91
C THR A 43 11.10 16.09 3.10
N LYS A 44 11.45 16.58 1.90
CA LYS A 44 10.49 17.01 0.88
C LYS A 44 10.60 16.15 -0.38
N GLU A 45 11.44 15.11 -0.35
CA GLU A 45 11.60 14.21 -1.49
C GLU A 45 10.41 13.25 -1.61
N ALA A 46 9.92 13.08 -2.84
CA ALA A 46 8.95 12.05 -3.17
C ALA A 46 9.65 10.72 -3.39
N ALA A 47 9.06 9.62 -2.91
CA ALA A 47 9.52 8.29 -3.26
C ALA A 47 9.31 8.04 -4.77
N PRO A 48 10.15 7.20 -5.41
CA PRO A 48 9.95 6.83 -6.80
C PRO A 48 8.59 6.14 -7.01
N ALA A 49 8.01 6.30 -8.19
CA ALA A 49 6.72 5.73 -8.52
C ALA A 49 6.65 4.21 -8.27
N SER A 50 7.75 3.50 -8.45
CA SER A 50 7.84 2.06 -8.19
C SER A 50 7.66 1.66 -6.73
N GLU A 51 7.86 2.59 -5.80
CA GLU A 51 7.70 2.36 -4.36
C GLU A 51 6.34 2.79 -3.82
N LEU A 52 5.52 3.42 -4.64
CA LEU A 52 4.21 3.91 -4.20
C LEU A 52 3.18 2.77 -4.22
N PRO A 53 2.22 2.79 -3.27
CA PRO A 53 1.12 1.84 -3.29
C PRO A 53 0.21 2.08 -4.49
N PRO A 54 -0.65 1.10 -4.84
CA PRO A 54 -1.63 1.27 -5.91
C PRO A 54 -2.53 2.48 -5.66
N LYS A 55 -2.95 3.14 -6.73
CA LYS A 55 -3.89 4.26 -6.65
C LYS A 55 -5.25 3.85 -6.08
N GLY A 56 -5.85 4.78 -5.37
CA GLY A 56 -7.19 4.65 -4.83
C GLY A 56 -7.18 4.41 -3.32
N PRO A 57 -8.34 4.56 -2.67
CA PRO A 57 -8.43 4.37 -1.23
C PRO A 57 -8.17 2.92 -0.84
N PRO A 58 -7.45 2.66 0.26
CA PRO A 58 -7.33 1.32 0.80
C PRO A 58 -8.71 0.83 1.23
N GLY A 59 -9.02 -0.43 0.94
CA GLY A 59 -10.34 -0.97 1.23
C GLY A 59 -10.48 -2.42 0.85
N ILE A 60 -11.63 -2.77 0.26
CA ILE A 60 -11.98 -4.16 -0.05
C ILE A 60 -10.92 -4.88 -0.90
N LYS A 61 -10.34 -4.19 -1.89
CA LYS A 61 -9.27 -4.77 -2.72
C LYS A 61 -8.06 -5.18 -1.89
N GLY A 62 -7.58 -4.29 -1.03
CA GLY A 62 -6.45 -4.58 -0.17
C GLY A 62 -6.74 -5.70 0.81
N ARG A 63 -7.95 -5.75 1.36
CA ARG A 63 -8.39 -6.83 2.26
C ARG A 63 -8.44 -8.17 1.57
N ARG A 64 -8.91 -8.21 0.33
CA ARG A 64 -8.93 -9.43 -0.47
C ARG A 64 -7.54 -9.95 -0.76
N LEU A 65 -6.65 -9.07 -1.19
CA LEU A 65 -5.25 -9.43 -1.44
C LEU A 65 -4.59 -9.93 -0.15
N TYR A 66 -4.82 -9.26 0.96
CA TYR A 66 -4.32 -9.68 2.27
C TYR A 66 -4.77 -11.10 2.62
N ALA A 67 -6.05 -11.43 2.39
CA ALA A 67 -6.57 -12.77 2.65
C ALA A 67 -5.85 -13.85 1.81
N PHE A 68 -5.56 -13.57 0.55
CA PHE A 68 -4.78 -14.49 -0.30
C PHE A 68 -3.34 -14.64 0.18
N VAL A 69 -2.73 -13.57 0.65
CA VAL A 69 -1.38 -13.59 1.23
C VAL A 69 -1.35 -14.44 2.51
N GLU A 70 -2.34 -14.29 3.39
CA GLU A 70 -2.47 -15.12 4.59
C GLU A 70 -2.58 -16.60 4.25
N LYS A 71 -3.40 -16.96 3.25
CA LYS A 71 -3.52 -18.35 2.77
C LYS A 71 -2.21 -18.88 2.24
N ALA A 72 -1.45 -18.05 1.51
CA ALA A 72 -0.14 -18.43 1.00
C ALA A 72 0.84 -18.71 2.14
N ILE A 73 0.85 -17.86 3.17
CA ILE A 73 1.71 -18.07 4.35
C ILE A 73 1.34 -19.36 5.05
N ALA A 74 0.06 -19.65 5.26
CA ALA A 74 -0.40 -20.90 5.86
C ALA A 74 0.04 -22.12 5.05
N ALA A 75 -0.05 -22.06 3.72
CA ALA A 75 0.40 -23.12 2.84
C ALA A 75 1.93 -23.34 2.93
N LEU A 76 2.71 -22.28 3.00
CA LEU A 76 4.16 -22.37 3.19
C LEU A 76 4.52 -22.99 4.54
N GLN A 77 3.81 -22.62 5.60
CA GLN A 77 4.01 -23.21 6.93
C GLN A 77 3.68 -24.70 6.96
N ALA A 78 2.73 -25.12 6.13
CA ALA A 78 2.38 -26.54 5.96
C ALA A 78 3.33 -27.29 5.00
N GLY A 79 4.33 -26.61 4.42
CA GLY A 79 5.29 -27.20 3.49
C GLY A 79 4.76 -27.35 2.06
N ASP A 80 3.69 -26.66 1.70
CA ASP A 80 3.07 -26.71 0.37
C ASP A 80 3.35 -25.45 -0.44
N GLY A 81 4.55 -25.39 -1.05
CA GLY A 81 4.94 -24.25 -1.86
C GLY A 81 4.10 -24.08 -3.14
N ALA A 82 3.60 -25.17 -3.72
CA ALA A 82 2.74 -25.10 -4.90
C ALA A 82 1.40 -24.44 -4.59
N ALA A 83 0.76 -24.81 -3.46
CA ALA A 83 -0.47 -24.17 -3.01
C ALA A 83 -0.23 -22.69 -2.67
N ALA A 84 0.90 -22.35 -2.06
CA ALA A 84 1.26 -20.96 -1.78
C ALA A 84 1.33 -20.13 -3.07
N MET A 85 1.96 -20.64 -4.12
CA MET A 85 2.03 -19.97 -5.42
C MET A 85 0.65 -19.79 -6.05
N GLU A 86 -0.21 -20.78 -5.97
CA GLU A 86 -1.58 -20.68 -6.46
C GLU A 86 -2.37 -19.56 -5.74
N HIS A 87 -2.26 -19.47 -4.42
CA HIS A 87 -2.93 -18.42 -3.65
C HIS A 87 -2.42 -17.03 -4.00
N LEU A 88 -1.10 -16.87 -4.13
CA LEU A 88 -0.50 -15.58 -4.50
C LEU A 88 -0.92 -15.18 -5.91
N GLN A 89 -0.89 -16.10 -6.86
CA GLN A 89 -1.29 -15.84 -8.23
C GLN A 89 -2.78 -15.48 -8.33
N ALA A 90 -3.63 -16.22 -7.63
CA ALA A 90 -5.07 -15.94 -7.59
C ALA A 90 -5.36 -14.56 -6.97
N GLY A 91 -4.62 -14.19 -5.93
CA GLY A 91 -4.74 -12.87 -5.29
C GLY A 91 -4.39 -11.74 -6.25
N ILE A 92 -3.28 -11.86 -6.95
CA ILE A 92 -2.83 -10.87 -7.94
C ILE A 92 -3.83 -10.77 -9.09
N ASP A 93 -4.29 -11.89 -9.63
CA ASP A 93 -5.23 -11.92 -10.74
C ASP A 93 -6.55 -11.25 -10.36
N ARG A 94 -7.06 -11.48 -9.17
CA ARG A 94 -8.26 -10.83 -8.66
C ARG A 94 -8.07 -9.35 -8.45
N TYR A 95 -6.95 -8.96 -7.87
CA TYR A 95 -6.63 -7.56 -7.66
C TYR A 95 -6.61 -6.80 -8.99
N ASN A 96 -5.95 -7.35 -9.99
CA ASN A 96 -5.85 -6.73 -11.32
C ASN A 96 -7.19 -6.70 -12.06
N ARG A 97 -8.03 -7.70 -11.88
CA ARG A 97 -9.34 -7.79 -12.56
C ARG A 97 -10.31 -6.71 -12.11
N TYR A 98 -10.26 -6.32 -10.85
CA TYR A 98 -11.24 -5.41 -10.24
C TYR A 98 -10.66 -4.01 -9.95
N GLU A 99 -9.54 -3.69 -10.53
CA GLU A 99 -8.98 -2.34 -10.50
C GLU A 99 -9.60 -1.43 -11.53
#